data_89d42d762fc67966fcf9ff7e680ea4cc
#
_entry.id   89d42d762fc67966fcf9ff7e680ea4cc
#
_cell.length_a   1.000
_cell.length_b   1.000
_cell.length_c   1.000
_cell.angle_alpha   90.00
_cell.angle_beta   90.00
_cell.angle_gamma   90.00
#
_symmetry.space_group_name_H-M   'P 1'
#
loop_
_entity.id
_entity.type
_entity.pdbx_description
1 polymer ?
#
loop_
_entity_poly.entity_id
_entity_poly.type
_entity_poly.pdbx_seq_one_letter_code
_entity_poly.pdbx_strand_id
1 'polypeptide(L)'
;MKQYDICVVGSGAGGAPVAYELSRAGYSVLVLEKGPYLTEKDFTKDEIAVSRRSIYTPRLKDEQHVVETYNADGTVERVTAAASGWNFWNGSMVGGSSNLMSGYFHRMKPVDFRLLSTFGKIEGANVVDWPISYDDLEPYYTKVEQIVGVSGRVVAHPFQERRSTKDFPFPPTWEQPVSGWFDRACETLGYHSIPTPRAILPYDALGRSGCSYSNFCGSYGCATGAKSHARVALLEKAKATGNCDILPGAFVYRLEAEKRGVKALHYFDAGGVSHRVEAGTFVVAAQPLESIRLLFNSRSRYHPEGIGNAHGQLGQNLIFSGGGSGWGRFECSRLDAQRQFELMTRGAFVNRSLQEWYVYRRGGHAFKGGTIDFLYEHANPTSRALRELYGADGRLVWGRALQTKLEHAFKRSRVFTYEVFNDWLPTDRCFAGVDDGVKDKWGMPVGKIRLYGHPRDIEVGNYLADKAETVLRQMGAVEIAREISAAPPPNLVAGGCRFGTDPKTSVLDPACRVHGIGNLYVSDAGFMPTGGSVPYTWTIYANAFRVADAIKVALKPKANRL
;
A
#
# COMPACT_ATOMS: atom_id res chain seq x y z
N MET A 1 -22.94 6.07 27.86
CA MET A 1 -22.12 5.73 26.68
C MET A 1 -21.05 4.74 27.13
N LYS A 2 -20.75 3.72 26.31
CA LYS A 2 -19.66 2.78 26.60
C LYS A 2 -18.34 3.56 26.61
N GLN A 3 -17.53 3.39 27.64
CA GLN A 3 -16.21 4.00 27.72
C GLN A 3 -15.19 3.06 27.12
N TYR A 4 -14.33 3.55 26.22
CA TYR A 4 -13.27 2.79 25.59
C TYR A 4 -11.91 3.18 26.14
N ASP A 5 -11.01 2.22 26.26
CA ASP A 5 -9.62 2.50 26.58
C ASP A 5 -8.91 3.13 25.38
N ILE A 6 -9.26 2.62 24.16
CA ILE A 6 -8.57 2.98 22.92
C ILE A 6 -9.60 3.22 21.81
N CYS A 7 -9.44 4.34 21.10
CA CYS A 7 -10.09 4.59 19.82
C CYS A 7 -9.09 4.50 18.67
N VAL A 8 -9.39 3.70 17.64
CA VAL A 8 -8.60 3.54 16.42
C VAL A 8 -9.38 4.14 15.26
N VAL A 9 -8.79 5.11 14.58
CA VAL A 9 -9.37 5.78 13.41
C VAL A 9 -8.81 5.15 12.15
N GLY A 10 -9.66 4.41 11.44
CA GLY A 10 -9.29 3.62 10.27
C GLY A 10 -9.00 2.15 10.60
N SER A 11 -9.55 1.28 9.80
CA SER A 11 -9.57 -0.18 9.99
C SER A 11 -8.61 -0.94 9.06
N GLY A 12 -7.75 -0.22 8.34
CA GLY A 12 -6.80 -0.77 7.36
C GLY A 12 -5.57 -1.43 7.98
N ALA A 13 -4.50 -1.50 7.19
CA ALA A 13 -3.24 -2.15 7.56
C ALA A 13 -2.58 -1.56 8.82
N GLY A 14 -2.78 -0.27 9.10
CA GLY A 14 -2.25 0.39 10.29
C GLY A 14 -3.12 0.19 11.53
N GLY A 15 -4.45 0.19 11.41
CA GLY A 15 -5.36 0.11 12.55
C GLY A 15 -5.68 -1.31 13.02
N ALA A 16 -5.81 -2.25 12.09
CA ALA A 16 -6.21 -3.61 12.41
C ALA A 16 -5.23 -4.37 13.33
N PRO A 17 -3.89 -4.29 13.14
CA PRO A 17 -2.95 -4.94 14.07
C PRO A 17 -3.04 -4.35 15.47
N VAL A 18 -3.21 -3.03 15.60
CA VAL A 18 -3.38 -2.35 16.89
C VAL A 18 -4.65 -2.83 17.58
N ALA A 19 -5.79 -2.83 16.86
CA ALA A 19 -7.06 -3.30 17.40
C ALA A 19 -6.98 -4.78 17.83
N TYR A 20 -6.37 -5.64 17.00
CA TYR A 20 -6.18 -7.05 17.29
C TYR A 20 -5.33 -7.28 18.55
N GLU A 21 -4.20 -6.63 18.64
CA GLU A 21 -3.26 -6.84 19.73
C GLU A 21 -3.78 -6.33 21.07
N LEU A 22 -4.40 -5.12 21.06
CA LEU A 22 -4.88 -4.49 22.27
C LEU A 22 -6.18 -5.13 22.79
N SER A 23 -7.10 -5.54 21.90
CA SER A 23 -8.31 -6.27 22.32
C SER A 23 -7.97 -7.63 22.94
N ARG A 24 -6.98 -8.34 22.43
CA ARG A 24 -6.47 -9.59 23.00
C ARG A 24 -5.78 -9.38 24.37
N ALA A 25 -5.19 -8.21 24.56
CA ALA A 25 -4.60 -7.83 25.85
C ALA A 25 -5.69 -7.34 26.87
N GLY A 26 -6.98 -7.45 26.55
CA GLY A 26 -8.09 -7.12 27.44
C GLY A 26 -8.51 -5.65 27.47
N TYR A 27 -7.95 -4.80 26.60
CA TYR A 27 -8.38 -3.42 26.48
C TYR A 27 -9.66 -3.30 25.65
N SER A 28 -10.56 -2.40 26.05
CA SER A 28 -11.75 -2.07 25.27
C SER A 28 -11.37 -1.16 24.10
N VAL A 29 -11.58 -1.62 22.87
CA VAL A 29 -11.17 -0.96 21.64
C VAL A 29 -12.38 -0.59 20.80
N LEU A 30 -12.46 0.66 20.33
CA LEU A 30 -13.39 1.09 19.28
C LEU A 30 -12.60 1.38 18.00
N VAL A 31 -12.96 0.72 16.91
CA VAL A 31 -12.44 1.00 15.57
C VAL A 31 -13.52 1.76 14.79
N LEU A 32 -13.19 2.97 14.33
CA LEU A 32 -14.07 3.79 13.50
C LEU A 32 -13.60 3.72 12.05
N GLU A 33 -14.49 3.33 11.14
CA GLU A 33 -14.21 3.20 9.70
C GLU A 33 -15.21 4.03 8.88
N LYS A 34 -14.70 4.85 7.98
CA LYS A 34 -15.51 5.71 7.11
C LYS A 34 -16.41 4.91 6.16
N GLY A 35 -15.90 3.80 5.65
CA GLY A 35 -16.58 2.96 4.67
C GLY A 35 -17.48 1.88 5.26
N PRO A 36 -18.20 1.13 4.41
CA PRO A 36 -19.09 0.06 4.82
C PRO A 36 -18.35 -1.18 5.30
N TYR A 37 -19.08 -2.07 5.96
CA TYR A 37 -18.63 -3.41 6.31
C TYR A 37 -18.98 -4.36 5.16
N LEU A 38 -17.99 -4.70 4.32
CA LEU A 38 -18.17 -5.65 3.22
C LEU A 38 -17.59 -7.03 3.57
N THR A 39 -18.22 -8.08 3.09
CA THR A 39 -17.85 -9.47 3.31
C THR A 39 -17.49 -10.16 2.01
N GLU A 40 -17.09 -11.43 2.06
CA GLU A 40 -16.78 -12.24 0.89
C GLU A 40 -17.96 -12.33 -0.10
N LYS A 41 -19.21 -12.24 0.40
CA LYS A 41 -20.43 -12.27 -0.41
C LYS A 41 -20.61 -11.01 -1.26
N ASP A 42 -20.06 -9.89 -0.80
CA ASP A 42 -20.13 -8.61 -1.49
C ASP A 42 -19.05 -8.49 -2.57
N PHE A 43 -18.00 -9.32 -2.50
CA PHE A 43 -16.89 -9.33 -3.47
C PHE A 43 -17.21 -10.24 -4.65
N THR A 44 -18.13 -9.79 -5.49
CA THR A 44 -18.37 -10.42 -6.79
C THR A 44 -17.15 -10.19 -7.72
N LYS A 45 -17.10 -10.88 -8.84
CA LYS A 45 -16.09 -10.65 -9.88
C LYS A 45 -16.58 -9.69 -10.97
N ASP A 46 -17.61 -8.93 -10.67
CA ASP A 46 -18.15 -7.91 -11.57
C ASP A 46 -17.20 -6.71 -11.61
N GLU A 47 -16.58 -6.52 -12.75
CA GLU A 47 -15.59 -5.45 -12.94
C GLU A 47 -16.22 -4.06 -12.85
N ILE A 48 -17.48 -3.90 -13.22
CA ILE A 48 -18.16 -2.60 -13.23
C ILE A 48 -18.67 -2.27 -11.82
N ALA A 49 -19.30 -3.23 -11.16
CA ALA A 49 -19.96 -3.01 -9.88
C ALA A 49 -18.99 -2.99 -8.68
N VAL A 50 -17.90 -3.77 -8.72
CA VAL A 50 -17.02 -4.02 -7.56
C VAL A 50 -15.54 -3.75 -7.81
N SER A 51 -15.14 -3.33 -9.03
CA SER A 51 -13.77 -2.93 -9.27
C SER A 51 -13.54 -1.47 -8.90
N ARG A 52 -12.33 -1.20 -8.55
CA ARG A 52 -11.64 0.07 -8.31
C ARG A 52 -12.46 1.29 -7.86
N ARG A 53 -13.50 1.71 -8.58
CA ARG A 53 -13.98 3.10 -8.46
C ARG A 53 -15.15 3.30 -7.51
N SER A 54 -16.02 2.33 -7.35
CA SER A 54 -17.17 2.48 -6.45
C SER A 54 -16.80 2.21 -4.98
N ILE A 55 -15.70 1.48 -4.75
CA ILE A 55 -15.26 1.05 -3.41
C ILE A 55 -13.93 1.70 -3.00
N TYR A 56 -13.04 1.97 -3.97
CA TYR A 56 -11.68 2.47 -3.69
C TYR A 56 -11.61 3.94 -3.35
N THR A 57 -12.35 4.75 -4.04
CA THR A 57 -12.26 6.18 -3.86
C THR A 57 -13.51 6.71 -3.22
N PRO A 58 -13.41 7.73 -2.39
CA PRO A 58 -14.54 8.58 -2.07
C PRO A 58 -15.23 8.94 -3.38
N ARG A 59 -16.55 8.97 -3.37
CA ARG A 59 -17.26 9.47 -4.55
C ARG A 59 -16.77 10.87 -4.83
N LEU A 60 -16.19 11.12 -6.00
CA LEU A 60 -15.60 12.42 -6.35
C LEU A 60 -16.56 13.58 -6.16
N LYS A 61 -17.89 13.35 -6.32
CA LYS A 61 -18.92 14.36 -6.01
C LYS A 61 -19.06 14.69 -4.51
N ASP A 62 -18.66 13.78 -3.64
CA ASP A 62 -18.77 13.94 -2.18
C ASP A 62 -17.49 14.57 -1.60
N GLU A 63 -16.33 14.27 -2.21
CA GLU A 63 -15.01 14.73 -1.77
C GLU A 63 -14.11 15.04 -2.97
N GLN A 64 -14.09 16.31 -3.39
CA GLN A 64 -13.22 16.76 -4.46
C GLN A 64 -11.89 17.26 -3.89
N HIS A 65 -10.97 16.35 -3.63
CA HIS A 65 -9.62 16.70 -3.21
C HIS A 65 -8.88 17.52 -4.27
N VAL A 66 -7.86 18.26 -3.86
CA VAL A 66 -7.03 19.12 -4.70
C VAL A 66 -5.70 18.48 -4.99
N VAL A 67 -5.31 18.48 -6.26
CA VAL A 67 -4.00 18.02 -6.73
C VAL A 67 -3.24 19.19 -7.31
N GLU A 68 -2.01 19.37 -6.86
CA GLU A 68 -1.06 20.34 -7.38
C GLU A 68 0.08 19.59 -8.08
N THR A 69 0.47 20.01 -9.28
CA THR A 69 1.57 19.44 -10.05
C THR A 69 2.51 20.54 -10.51
N TYR A 70 3.82 20.25 -10.58
CA TYR A 70 4.78 21.16 -11.18
C TYR A 70 4.76 21.02 -12.70
N ASN A 71 4.66 22.15 -13.38
CA ASN A 71 4.89 22.25 -14.81
C ASN A 71 6.38 22.32 -15.12
N ALA A 72 6.74 22.13 -16.39
CA ALA A 72 8.13 22.19 -16.85
C ALA A 72 8.80 23.57 -16.61
N ASP A 73 8.01 24.64 -16.61
CA ASP A 73 8.46 26.01 -16.32
C ASP A 73 8.60 26.33 -14.82
N GLY A 74 8.31 25.37 -13.95
CA GLY A 74 8.35 25.51 -12.49
C GLY A 74 7.08 26.11 -11.88
N THR A 75 6.07 26.46 -12.68
CA THR A 75 4.76 26.88 -12.17
C THR A 75 4.00 25.68 -11.59
N VAL A 76 3.07 25.96 -10.67
CA VAL A 76 2.23 24.93 -10.04
C VAL A 76 0.82 25.03 -10.60
N GLU A 77 0.41 23.98 -11.29
CA GLU A 77 -0.98 23.80 -11.68
C GLU A 77 -1.79 23.25 -10.50
N ARG A 78 -2.99 23.78 -10.27
CA ARG A 78 -3.90 23.35 -9.21
C ARG A 78 -5.24 22.98 -9.81
N VAL A 79 -5.62 21.73 -9.68
CA VAL A 79 -6.85 21.16 -10.24
C VAL A 79 -7.54 20.25 -9.21
N THR A 80 -8.79 19.88 -9.48
CA THR A 80 -9.44 18.83 -8.67
C THR A 80 -8.87 17.46 -9.01
N ALA A 81 -8.99 16.51 -8.08
CA ALA A 81 -8.55 15.13 -8.31
C ALA A 81 -9.21 14.51 -9.54
N ALA A 82 -10.49 14.85 -9.82
CA ALA A 82 -11.20 14.39 -11.01
C ALA A 82 -10.57 14.92 -12.32
N ALA A 83 -10.15 16.18 -12.34
CA ALA A 83 -9.53 16.80 -13.52
C ALA A 83 -8.08 16.35 -13.72
N SER A 84 -7.34 16.10 -12.64
CA SER A 84 -5.95 15.65 -12.74
C SER A 84 -5.78 14.21 -13.22
N GLY A 85 -6.84 13.40 -13.15
CA GLY A 85 -6.74 11.95 -13.34
C GLY A 85 -6.02 11.20 -12.22
N TRP A 86 -5.40 11.91 -11.26
CA TRP A 86 -4.76 11.32 -10.08
C TRP A 86 -5.80 11.12 -8.97
N ASN A 87 -6.13 9.87 -8.70
CA ASN A 87 -7.14 9.50 -7.71
C ASN A 87 -6.48 9.20 -6.36
N PHE A 88 -7.09 9.71 -5.28
CA PHE A 88 -6.72 9.33 -3.91
C PHE A 88 -7.23 7.91 -3.64
N TRP A 89 -6.42 6.91 -3.96
CA TRP A 89 -6.81 5.50 -3.83
C TRP A 89 -6.92 5.07 -2.36
N ASN A 90 -8.04 5.41 -1.76
CA ASN A 90 -8.40 5.00 -0.40
C ASN A 90 -9.49 3.95 -0.45
N GLY A 91 -9.20 2.74 -0.02
CA GLY A 91 -10.21 1.70 0.17
C GLY A 91 -11.11 2.03 1.35
N SER A 92 -12.20 2.77 1.10
CA SER A 92 -13.18 3.15 2.13
C SER A 92 -14.11 1.98 2.43
N MET A 93 -13.63 1.03 3.22
CA MET A 93 -14.39 -0.12 3.74
C MET A 93 -13.65 -0.73 4.93
N VAL A 94 -14.33 -1.50 5.77
CA VAL A 94 -13.70 -2.22 6.88
C VAL A 94 -12.57 -3.13 6.35
N GLY A 95 -11.35 -2.92 6.86
CA GLY A 95 -10.13 -3.53 6.37
C GLY A 95 -9.34 -2.64 5.39
N GLY A 96 -9.89 -1.48 5.00
CA GLY A 96 -9.23 -0.48 4.16
C GLY A 96 -8.78 -1.02 2.81
N SER A 97 -7.80 -0.35 2.20
CA SER A 97 -7.22 -0.71 0.90
C SER A 97 -6.60 -2.11 0.85
N SER A 98 -6.30 -2.74 2.00
CA SER A 98 -5.78 -4.12 2.03
C SER A 98 -6.76 -5.15 1.44
N ASN A 99 -8.09 -4.87 1.43
CA ASN A 99 -9.08 -5.71 0.75
C ASN A 99 -8.79 -5.87 -0.74
N LEU A 100 -8.15 -4.87 -1.34
CA LEU A 100 -8.02 -4.69 -2.78
C LEU A 100 -6.58 -4.90 -3.28
N MET A 101 -5.63 -5.15 -2.36
CA MET A 101 -4.22 -5.38 -2.68
C MET A 101 -4.02 -6.63 -3.56
N SER A 102 -2.92 -6.67 -4.31
CA SER A 102 -2.46 -7.87 -5.02
C SER A 102 -1.86 -8.91 -4.07
N GLY A 103 -1.51 -8.51 -2.87
CA GLY A 103 -1.01 -9.37 -1.80
C GLY A 103 0.49 -9.62 -1.83
N TYR A 104 1.27 -8.82 -2.56
CA TYR A 104 2.74 -8.88 -2.48
C TYR A 104 3.20 -8.52 -1.07
N PHE A 105 4.05 -9.36 -0.50
CA PHE A 105 4.56 -9.20 0.85
C PHE A 105 6.07 -9.44 0.88
N HIS A 106 6.82 -8.43 0.46
CA HIS A 106 8.27 -8.39 0.63
C HIS A 106 8.62 -7.67 1.93
N ARG A 107 9.62 -8.16 2.66
CA ARG A 107 10.25 -7.43 3.76
C ARG A 107 11.14 -6.32 3.19
N MET A 108 11.20 -5.18 3.86
CA MET A 108 12.28 -4.23 3.64
C MET A 108 13.63 -4.86 4.00
N LYS A 109 14.70 -4.34 3.43
CA LYS A 109 16.07 -4.82 3.69
C LYS A 109 16.75 -3.92 4.73
N PRO A 110 17.80 -4.38 5.42
CA PRO A 110 18.56 -3.54 6.37
C PRO A 110 19.00 -2.19 5.80
N VAL A 111 19.34 -2.14 4.51
CA VAL A 111 19.75 -0.91 3.82
C VAL A 111 18.64 0.14 3.75
N ASP A 112 17.37 -0.26 3.73
CA ASP A 112 16.23 0.67 3.66
C ASP A 112 16.12 1.54 4.93
N PHE A 113 16.64 1.04 6.06
CA PHE A 113 16.65 1.75 7.34
C PHE A 113 17.83 2.71 7.49
N ARG A 114 18.80 2.67 6.58
CA ARG A 114 20.10 3.38 6.65
C ARG A 114 20.46 4.08 5.33
N LEU A 115 19.45 4.69 4.68
CA LEU A 115 19.67 5.29 3.36
C LEU A 115 20.71 6.43 3.41
N LEU A 116 20.59 7.34 4.38
CA LEU A 116 21.51 8.47 4.52
C LEU A 116 22.93 7.98 4.84
N SER A 117 23.06 7.07 5.80
CA SER A 117 24.37 6.51 6.19
C SER A 117 25.02 5.70 5.06
N THR A 118 24.21 5.04 4.21
CA THR A 118 24.72 4.16 3.15
C THR A 118 25.08 4.91 1.87
N PHE A 119 24.23 5.85 1.45
CA PHE A 119 24.35 6.51 0.14
C PHE A 119 24.75 7.99 0.25
N GLY A 120 24.82 8.53 1.48
CA GLY A 120 25.09 9.94 1.71
C GLY A 120 23.91 10.85 1.38
N LYS A 121 24.16 12.14 1.39
CA LYS A 121 23.18 13.15 0.99
C LYS A 121 22.88 13.05 -0.50
N ILE A 122 21.61 13.13 -0.85
CA ILE A 122 21.13 13.22 -2.23
C ILE A 122 20.63 14.64 -2.42
N GLU A 123 21.20 15.35 -3.39
CA GLU A 123 20.83 16.73 -3.70
C GLU A 123 19.32 16.82 -4.05
N GLY A 124 18.62 17.77 -3.45
CA GLY A 124 17.18 17.96 -3.66
C GLY A 124 16.27 16.95 -2.94
N ALA A 125 16.84 16.06 -2.11
CA ALA A 125 16.08 15.09 -1.32
C ALA A 125 16.39 15.17 0.18
N ASN A 126 15.37 14.92 1.00
CA ASN A 126 15.42 14.97 2.47
C ASN A 126 15.61 13.58 3.09
N VAL A 127 16.55 12.81 2.56
CA VAL A 127 16.82 11.45 3.01
C VAL A 127 17.35 11.45 4.44
N VAL A 128 16.81 10.58 5.27
CA VAL A 128 17.26 10.35 6.65
C VAL A 128 17.34 8.85 6.92
N ASP A 129 18.07 8.45 7.95
CA ASP A 129 18.00 7.11 8.48
C ASP A 129 16.74 6.95 9.33
N TRP A 130 16.20 5.76 9.37
CA TRP A 130 15.11 5.43 10.29
C TRP A 130 15.60 5.47 11.74
N PRO A 131 14.78 5.92 12.71
CA PRO A 131 15.14 5.90 14.13
C PRO A 131 15.16 4.50 14.75
N ILE A 132 14.81 3.49 13.97
CA ILE A 132 14.86 2.05 14.30
C ILE A 132 15.68 1.32 13.24
N SER A 133 16.12 0.11 13.56
CA SER A 133 16.83 -0.78 12.63
C SER A 133 15.89 -1.83 12.03
N TYR A 134 16.39 -2.58 11.05
CA TYR A 134 15.72 -3.78 10.55
C TYR A 134 15.47 -4.79 11.67
N ASP A 135 16.46 -4.97 12.57
CA ASP A 135 16.39 -5.94 13.67
C ASP A 135 15.32 -5.59 14.70
N ASP A 136 15.01 -4.31 14.89
CA ASP A 136 13.89 -3.87 15.73
C ASP A 136 12.53 -4.26 15.12
N LEU A 137 12.46 -4.38 13.81
CA LEU A 137 11.21 -4.68 13.08
C LEU A 137 11.08 -6.16 12.67
N GLU A 138 12.18 -6.89 12.56
CA GLU A 138 12.22 -8.29 12.14
C GLU A 138 11.28 -9.22 12.94
N PRO A 139 11.23 -9.16 14.29
CA PRO A 139 10.30 -9.97 15.06
C PRO A 139 8.83 -9.72 14.71
N TYR A 140 8.50 -8.49 14.35
CA TYR A 140 7.15 -8.12 13.93
C TYR A 140 6.84 -8.56 12.50
N TYR A 141 7.81 -8.57 11.58
CA TYR A 141 7.65 -9.20 10.28
C TYR A 141 7.32 -10.69 10.45
N THR A 142 8.07 -11.41 11.26
CA THR A 142 7.82 -12.83 11.56
C THR A 142 6.44 -13.03 12.20
N LYS A 143 6.06 -12.19 13.17
CA LYS A 143 4.73 -12.23 13.81
C LYS A 143 3.61 -12.05 12.77
N VAL A 144 3.75 -11.10 11.86
CA VAL A 144 2.77 -10.87 10.77
C VAL A 144 2.66 -12.10 9.88
N GLU A 145 3.79 -12.68 9.43
CA GLU A 145 3.78 -13.89 8.59
C GLU A 145 2.91 -15.00 9.16
N GLN A 146 3.07 -15.25 10.45
CA GLN A 146 2.36 -16.31 11.15
C GLN A 146 0.87 -16.01 11.34
N ILE A 147 0.54 -14.77 11.73
CA ILE A 147 -0.83 -14.38 12.06
C ILE A 147 -1.72 -14.23 10.83
N VAL A 148 -1.18 -13.60 9.78
CA VAL A 148 -1.96 -13.36 8.55
C VAL A 148 -1.86 -14.54 7.57
N GLY A 149 -0.81 -15.34 7.65
CA GLY A 149 -0.54 -16.45 6.75
C GLY A 149 0.10 -15.96 5.45
N VAL A 150 1.42 -15.79 5.46
CA VAL A 150 2.19 -15.44 4.25
C VAL A 150 2.70 -16.71 3.59
N SER A 151 2.46 -16.85 2.30
CA SER A 151 2.97 -17.93 1.45
C SER A 151 4.22 -17.48 0.70
N GLY A 152 5.19 -18.36 0.57
CA GLY A 152 6.45 -18.06 -0.11
C GLY A 152 7.48 -19.15 0.10
N ARG A 153 8.68 -18.90 -0.39
CA ARG A 153 9.88 -19.71 -0.17
C ARG A 153 11.09 -18.78 -0.12
N VAL A 154 11.91 -18.97 0.87
CA VAL A 154 13.18 -18.25 0.97
C VAL A 154 14.14 -18.78 -0.10
N VAL A 155 14.68 -17.88 -0.91
CA VAL A 155 15.69 -18.15 -1.91
C VAL A 155 16.94 -17.37 -1.58
N ALA A 156 18.08 -18.02 -1.54
CA ALA A 156 19.37 -17.36 -1.34
C ALA A 156 19.68 -16.45 -2.54
N HIS A 157 19.93 -15.18 -2.28
CA HIS A 157 20.34 -14.19 -3.25
C HIS A 157 21.14 -13.07 -2.58
N PRO A 158 21.89 -12.22 -3.30
CA PRO A 158 22.82 -11.25 -2.71
C PRO A 158 22.19 -10.26 -1.70
N PHE A 159 20.89 -9.99 -1.82
CA PHE A 159 20.16 -9.05 -0.97
C PHE A 159 19.07 -9.72 -0.14
N GLN A 160 19.20 -11.02 0.14
CA GLN A 160 18.28 -11.69 1.05
C GLN A 160 18.41 -11.08 2.46
N GLU A 161 17.28 -10.71 3.04
CA GLU A 161 17.21 -10.21 4.41
C GLU A 161 17.42 -11.34 5.43
N ARG A 162 17.99 -10.99 6.57
CA ARG A 162 18.08 -11.89 7.72
C ARG A 162 16.67 -12.19 8.28
N ARG A 163 16.44 -13.44 8.65
CA ARG A 163 15.17 -13.93 9.17
C ARG A 163 15.41 -14.77 10.44
N SER A 164 14.52 -14.65 11.41
CA SER A 164 14.48 -15.53 12.60
C SER A 164 13.86 -16.90 12.31
N THR A 165 13.12 -17.03 11.19
CA THR A 165 12.53 -18.29 10.72
C THR A 165 13.25 -18.78 9.47
N LYS A 166 13.35 -20.12 9.33
CA LYS A 166 14.02 -20.74 8.18
C LYS A 166 13.28 -20.45 6.86
N ASP A 167 11.94 -20.44 6.90
CA ASP A 167 11.10 -20.25 5.72
C ASP A 167 9.77 -19.58 6.10
N PHE A 168 8.93 -19.32 5.12
CA PHE A 168 7.57 -18.81 5.30
C PHE A 168 6.65 -19.88 5.93
N PRO A 169 5.58 -19.47 6.64
CA PRO A 169 4.65 -20.41 7.26
C PRO A 169 3.86 -21.27 6.25
N PHE A 170 3.72 -20.80 5.00
CA PHE A 170 3.04 -21.52 3.93
C PHE A 170 3.92 -21.58 2.68
N PRO A 171 3.85 -22.69 1.90
CA PRO A 171 4.56 -22.80 0.63
C PRO A 171 4.05 -21.74 -0.36
N PRO A 172 4.79 -21.46 -1.44
CA PRO A 172 4.33 -20.56 -2.48
C PRO A 172 2.93 -20.92 -2.97
N THR A 173 2.15 -19.91 -3.35
CA THR A 173 0.90 -20.16 -4.09
C THR A 173 1.19 -20.94 -5.37
N TRP A 174 0.20 -21.65 -5.91
CA TRP A 174 0.37 -22.46 -7.09
C TRP A 174 1.14 -21.72 -8.19
N GLU A 175 2.18 -22.36 -8.69
CA GLU A 175 3.08 -21.82 -9.69
C GLU A 175 2.56 -22.13 -11.09
N GLN A 176 2.41 -21.10 -11.90
CA GLN A 176 2.01 -21.22 -13.30
C GLN A 176 3.13 -21.90 -14.10
N PRO A 177 2.82 -22.72 -15.13
CA PRO A 177 3.85 -23.30 -16.00
C PRO A 177 4.81 -22.28 -16.58
N VAL A 178 4.31 -21.08 -16.88
CA VAL A 178 5.11 -19.94 -17.36
C VAL A 178 6.12 -19.44 -16.33
N SER A 179 5.93 -19.69 -15.05
CA SER A 179 6.96 -19.40 -14.04
C SER A 179 8.24 -20.18 -14.31
N GLY A 180 8.12 -21.41 -14.84
CA GLY A 180 9.27 -22.20 -15.31
C GLY A 180 9.98 -21.58 -16.52
N TRP A 181 9.27 -20.83 -17.39
CA TRP A 181 9.95 -20.08 -18.47
C TRP A 181 10.77 -18.94 -17.88
N PHE A 182 10.18 -18.24 -16.90
CA PHE A 182 10.87 -17.18 -16.20
C PHE A 182 12.12 -17.70 -15.47
N ASP A 183 11.99 -18.82 -14.76
CA ASP A 183 13.10 -19.43 -14.02
C ASP A 183 14.26 -19.79 -14.96
N ARG A 184 13.98 -20.42 -16.10
CA ARG A 184 15.01 -20.73 -17.13
C ARG A 184 15.64 -19.49 -17.75
N ALA A 185 14.84 -18.43 -17.98
CA ALA A 185 15.37 -17.17 -18.48
C ALA A 185 16.32 -16.53 -17.46
N CYS A 186 15.95 -16.54 -16.19
CA CYS A 186 16.79 -16.03 -15.10
C CYS A 186 18.08 -16.86 -14.97
N GLU A 187 18.00 -18.19 -15.01
CA GLU A 187 19.18 -19.07 -14.98
C GLU A 187 20.15 -18.74 -16.12
N THR A 188 19.65 -18.60 -17.35
CA THR A 188 20.45 -18.22 -18.50
C THR A 188 21.14 -16.86 -18.34
N LEU A 189 20.46 -15.92 -17.66
CA LEU A 189 20.97 -14.57 -17.41
C LEU A 189 21.84 -14.46 -16.14
N GLY A 190 21.92 -15.53 -15.34
CA GLY A 190 22.62 -15.53 -14.06
C GLY A 190 21.87 -14.75 -12.96
N TYR A 191 20.53 -14.70 -13.01
CA TYR A 191 19.69 -13.99 -12.04
C TYR A 191 18.98 -14.97 -11.11
N HIS A 192 18.67 -14.52 -9.88
CA HIS A 192 17.99 -15.33 -8.87
C HIS A 192 16.46 -15.09 -8.94
N SER A 193 15.75 -16.05 -9.53
CA SER A 193 14.29 -16.04 -9.52
C SER A 193 13.74 -16.32 -8.13
N ILE A 194 12.88 -15.45 -7.62
CA ILE A 194 12.28 -15.56 -6.29
C ILE A 194 10.78 -15.80 -6.45
N PRO A 195 10.21 -16.89 -5.89
CA PRO A 195 8.75 -16.99 -5.74
C PRO A 195 8.24 -15.84 -4.90
N THR A 196 7.45 -14.95 -5.51
CA THR A 196 6.96 -13.73 -4.85
C THR A 196 6.22 -14.07 -3.55
N PRO A 197 6.66 -13.59 -2.39
CA PRO A 197 5.95 -13.81 -1.14
C PRO A 197 4.57 -13.15 -1.20
N ARG A 198 3.53 -13.88 -0.73
CA ARG A 198 2.14 -13.44 -0.87
C ARG A 198 1.38 -13.56 0.45
N ALA A 199 0.66 -12.52 0.84
CA ALA A 199 -0.35 -12.57 1.89
C ALA A 199 -1.63 -13.25 1.37
N ILE A 200 -1.49 -14.50 0.91
CA ILE A 200 -2.57 -15.33 0.35
C ILE A 200 -2.38 -16.76 0.84
N LEU A 201 -3.44 -17.36 1.39
CA LEU A 201 -3.41 -18.77 1.78
C LEU A 201 -3.48 -19.65 0.52
N PRO A 202 -2.51 -20.56 0.31
CA PRO A 202 -2.50 -21.43 -0.86
C PRO A 202 -3.56 -22.55 -0.78
N TYR A 203 -4.02 -22.88 0.42
CA TYR A 203 -5.04 -23.86 0.76
C TYR A 203 -5.75 -23.46 2.05
N ASP A 204 -6.79 -24.19 2.45
CA ASP A 204 -7.58 -23.91 3.66
C ASP A 204 -6.71 -23.96 4.92
N ALA A 205 -6.64 -22.83 5.63
CA ALA A 205 -5.84 -22.69 6.85
C ALA A 205 -6.29 -21.47 7.66
N LEU A 206 -5.86 -21.41 8.92
CA LEU A 206 -6.14 -20.30 9.85
C LEU A 206 -7.65 -19.94 9.96
N GLY A 207 -8.53 -20.92 9.77
CA GLY A 207 -9.99 -20.76 9.79
C GLY A 207 -10.54 -20.04 8.55
N ARG A 208 -9.81 -20.01 7.44
CA ARG A 208 -10.20 -19.37 6.17
C ARG A 208 -10.00 -20.32 4.99
N SER A 209 -10.78 -20.12 3.96
CA SER A 209 -10.61 -20.87 2.70
C SER A 209 -9.35 -20.45 1.94
N GLY A 210 -8.76 -21.39 1.21
CA GLY A 210 -7.63 -21.16 0.34
C GLY A 210 -7.97 -20.40 -0.93
N CYS A 211 -6.94 -20.08 -1.70
CA CYS A 211 -7.07 -19.36 -2.97
C CYS A 211 -7.79 -20.20 -4.02
N SER A 212 -8.77 -19.62 -4.73
CA SER A 212 -9.45 -20.23 -5.86
C SER A 212 -8.75 -20.01 -7.21
N TYR A 213 -7.59 -19.34 -7.22
CA TYR A 213 -6.74 -19.06 -8.40
C TYR A 213 -7.50 -18.43 -9.58
N SER A 214 -8.46 -17.56 -9.28
CA SER A 214 -9.35 -16.97 -10.29
C SER A 214 -8.75 -15.78 -11.06
N ASN A 215 -7.59 -15.29 -10.69
CA ASN A 215 -6.91 -14.10 -11.23
C ASN A 215 -7.65 -12.74 -10.98
N PHE A 216 -8.71 -12.73 -10.17
CA PHE A 216 -9.38 -11.50 -9.75
C PHE A 216 -8.84 -11.06 -8.38
N CYS A 217 -7.58 -10.61 -8.32
CA CYS A 217 -6.87 -10.27 -7.09
C CYS A 217 -6.62 -8.77 -6.94
N GLY A 218 -5.74 -8.21 -7.74
CA GLY A 218 -5.47 -6.77 -7.71
C GLY A 218 -6.70 -5.97 -8.09
N SER A 219 -7.06 -5.00 -7.27
CA SER A 219 -8.25 -4.17 -7.43
C SER A 219 -9.61 -4.84 -7.17
N TYR A 220 -9.62 -6.10 -6.74
CA TYR A 220 -10.84 -6.83 -6.35
C TYR A 220 -10.78 -7.27 -4.90
N GLY A 221 -11.91 -7.27 -4.20
CA GLY A 221 -12.05 -8.00 -2.95
C GLY A 221 -11.95 -9.51 -3.18
N CYS A 222 -11.52 -10.25 -2.16
CA CYS A 222 -11.34 -11.70 -2.26
C CYS A 222 -12.61 -12.44 -1.85
N ALA A 223 -13.31 -13.07 -2.81
CA ALA A 223 -14.55 -13.79 -2.57
C ALA A 223 -14.39 -15.07 -1.73
N THR A 224 -13.18 -15.58 -1.51
CA THR A 224 -12.89 -16.75 -0.66
C THR A 224 -12.30 -16.38 0.70
N GLY A 225 -11.88 -15.13 0.90
CA GLY A 225 -11.15 -14.72 2.11
C GLY A 225 -9.70 -15.24 2.18
N ALA A 226 -9.20 -15.90 1.13
CA ALA A 226 -7.82 -16.39 1.07
C ALA A 226 -6.78 -15.28 1.15
N LYS A 227 -7.08 -14.11 0.56
CA LYS A 227 -6.23 -12.92 0.64
C LYS A 227 -6.30 -12.35 2.06
N SER A 228 -5.13 -12.28 2.70
CA SER A 228 -4.96 -11.94 4.12
C SER A 228 -5.06 -10.44 4.39
N HIS A 229 -6.14 -9.82 3.90
CA HIS A 229 -6.43 -8.42 4.20
C HIS A 229 -6.83 -8.20 5.68
N ALA A 230 -6.76 -6.97 6.14
CA ALA A 230 -6.88 -6.59 7.54
C ALA A 230 -8.18 -7.09 8.21
N ARG A 231 -9.31 -7.09 7.49
CA ARG A 231 -10.58 -7.56 8.06
C ARG A 231 -10.51 -9.05 8.41
N VAL A 232 -10.29 -9.93 7.43
CA VAL A 232 -10.35 -11.40 7.65
C VAL A 232 -9.18 -11.92 8.50
N ALA A 233 -8.00 -11.30 8.39
CA ALA A 233 -6.81 -11.79 9.10
C ALA A 233 -6.76 -11.35 10.56
N LEU A 234 -7.28 -10.16 10.88
CA LEU A 234 -7.08 -9.50 12.17
C LEU A 234 -8.38 -9.01 12.83
N LEU A 235 -9.20 -8.23 12.13
CA LEU A 235 -10.35 -7.56 12.76
C LEU A 235 -11.45 -8.54 13.19
N GLU A 236 -11.71 -9.61 12.41
CA GLU A 236 -12.65 -10.65 12.82
C GLU A 236 -12.20 -11.34 14.12
N LYS A 237 -10.89 -11.58 14.25
CA LYS A 237 -10.30 -12.14 15.47
C LYS A 237 -10.32 -11.13 16.64
N ALA A 238 -10.10 -9.84 16.36
CA ALA A 238 -10.23 -8.79 17.36
C ALA A 238 -11.67 -8.71 17.90
N LYS A 239 -12.66 -8.71 17.01
CA LYS A 239 -14.08 -8.72 17.37
C LYS A 239 -14.47 -9.96 18.19
N ALA A 240 -13.93 -11.13 17.83
CA ALA A 240 -14.18 -12.38 18.55
C ALA A 240 -13.70 -12.39 20.00
N THR A 241 -12.81 -11.46 20.42
CA THR A 241 -12.39 -11.31 21.81
C THR A 241 -13.50 -10.75 22.72
N GLY A 242 -14.54 -10.15 22.16
CA GLY A 242 -15.56 -9.37 22.89
C GLY A 242 -15.10 -7.98 23.35
N ASN A 243 -13.82 -7.63 23.17
CA ASN A 243 -13.22 -6.38 23.60
C ASN A 243 -13.05 -5.35 22.46
N CYS A 244 -13.47 -5.68 21.23
CA CYS A 244 -13.32 -4.81 20.06
C CYS A 244 -14.65 -4.58 19.38
N ASP A 245 -15.09 -3.32 19.34
CA ASP A 245 -16.21 -2.88 18.53
C ASP A 245 -15.70 -2.22 17.24
N ILE A 246 -16.37 -2.50 16.13
CA ILE A 246 -16.08 -1.90 14.83
C ILE A 246 -17.30 -1.12 14.38
N LEU A 247 -17.13 0.18 14.16
CA LEU A 247 -18.19 1.10 13.73
C LEU A 247 -17.96 1.51 12.26
N PRO A 248 -18.63 0.88 11.30
CA PRO A 248 -18.57 1.29 9.90
C PRO A 248 -19.45 2.54 9.65
N GLY A 249 -19.19 3.27 8.58
CA GLY A 249 -19.90 4.48 8.22
C GLY A 249 -19.59 5.67 9.13
N ALA A 250 -18.50 5.62 9.89
CA ALA A 250 -18.09 6.65 10.85
C ALA A 250 -16.92 7.46 10.28
N PHE A 251 -17.19 8.65 9.76
CA PHE A 251 -16.17 9.58 9.27
C PHE A 251 -15.64 10.45 10.40
N VAL A 252 -14.47 10.12 10.95
CA VAL A 252 -13.79 10.95 11.97
C VAL A 252 -13.22 12.19 11.29
N TYR A 253 -13.71 13.35 11.72
CA TYR A 253 -13.34 14.62 11.09
C TYR A 253 -12.52 15.55 12.00
N ARG A 254 -12.47 15.29 13.31
CA ARG A 254 -11.75 16.13 14.28
C ARG A 254 -11.34 15.36 15.53
N LEU A 255 -10.14 15.66 16.04
CA LEU A 255 -9.67 15.30 17.37
C LEU A 255 -9.76 16.52 18.29
N GLU A 256 -10.34 16.34 19.47
CA GLU A 256 -10.42 17.37 20.50
C GLU A 256 -9.15 17.32 21.35
N ALA A 257 -8.15 18.13 20.94
CA ALA A 257 -6.84 18.14 21.57
C ALA A 257 -6.70 19.28 22.60
N GLU A 258 -6.16 18.92 23.74
CA GLU A 258 -5.63 19.82 24.76
C GLU A 258 -4.12 20.02 24.56
N LYS A 259 -3.46 20.76 25.48
CA LYS A 259 -2.03 21.09 25.34
C LYS A 259 -1.12 19.87 25.18
N ARG A 260 -1.41 18.75 25.86
CA ARG A 260 -0.55 17.55 25.91
C ARG A 260 -1.27 16.23 25.68
N GLY A 261 -2.53 16.27 25.25
CA GLY A 261 -3.32 15.07 25.06
C GLY A 261 -4.57 15.30 24.23
N VAL A 262 -5.13 14.22 23.72
CA VAL A 262 -6.43 14.18 23.06
C VAL A 262 -7.46 13.68 24.08
N LYS A 263 -8.59 14.38 24.18
CA LYS A 263 -9.70 14.06 25.09
C LYS A 263 -10.78 13.24 24.40
N ALA A 264 -11.10 13.61 23.17
CA ALA A 264 -12.17 12.98 22.40
C ALA A 264 -11.90 13.05 20.89
N LEU A 265 -12.64 12.28 20.14
CA LEU A 265 -12.79 12.44 18.70
C LEU A 265 -14.25 12.77 18.35
N HIS A 266 -14.42 13.42 17.19
CA HIS A 266 -15.72 13.70 16.60
C HIS A 266 -15.83 13.01 15.25
N TYR A 267 -16.97 12.38 14.99
CA TYR A 267 -17.25 11.72 13.71
C TYR A 267 -18.66 12.02 13.23
N PHE A 268 -18.85 12.02 11.92
CA PHE A 268 -20.17 11.97 11.30
C PHE A 268 -20.55 10.51 11.04
N ASP A 269 -21.78 10.15 11.36
CA ASP A 269 -22.36 8.88 10.93
C ASP A 269 -22.80 8.94 9.46
N ALA A 270 -23.33 7.83 8.92
CA ALA A 270 -23.80 7.75 7.56
C ALA A 270 -24.93 8.72 7.24
N GLY A 271 -25.69 9.16 8.24
CA GLY A 271 -26.76 10.17 8.14
C GLY A 271 -26.25 11.62 8.21
N GLY A 272 -24.97 11.83 8.50
CA GLY A 272 -24.37 13.16 8.66
C GLY A 272 -24.56 13.74 10.06
N VAL A 273 -25.01 12.95 11.04
CA VAL A 273 -25.12 13.38 12.43
C VAL A 273 -23.75 13.33 13.09
N SER A 274 -23.38 14.40 13.78
CA SER A 274 -22.11 14.47 14.51
C SER A 274 -22.22 13.79 15.87
N HIS A 275 -21.23 12.96 16.17
CA HIS A 275 -21.08 12.26 17.44
C HIS A 275 -19.73 12.56 18.07
N ARG A 276 -19.63 12.41 19.39
CA ARG A 276 -18.40 12.59 20.17
C ARG A 276 -18.10 11.32 20.98
N VAL A 277 -16.84 10.88 20.97
CA VAL A 277 -16.36 9.71 21.74
C VAL A 277 -15.10 10.07 22.51
N GLU A 278 -15.08 9.71 23.79
CA GLU A 278 -13.92 9.84 24.68
C GLU A 278 -13.19 8.50 24.79
N ALA A 279 -11.85 8.56 24.89
CA ALA A 279 -11.01 7.40 25.15
C ALA A 279 -9.71 7.82 25.87
N GLY A 280 -9.03 6.84 26.46
CA GLY A 280 -7.72 7.07 27.08
C GLY A 280 -6.60 7.26 26.06
N THR A 281 -6.65 6.54 24.94
CA THR A 281 -5.63 6.57 23.87
C THR A 281 -6.29 6.60 22.49
N PHE A 282 -5.67 7.35 21.58
CA PHE A 282 -6.13 7.49 20.20
C PHE A 282 -5.04 7.05 19.23
N VAL A 283 -5.43 6.28 18.22
CA VAL A 283 -4.55 5.81 17.16
C VAL A 283 -5.13 6.22 15.81
N VAL A 284 -4.41 7.04 15.06
CA VAL A 284 -4.78 7.46 13.71
C VAL A 284 -4.12 6.53 12.70
N ALA A 285 -4.93 5.90 11.88
CA ALA A 285 -4.54 4.90 10.89
C ALA A 285 -5.44 4.97 9.63
N ALA A 286 -5.81 6.20 9.24
CA ALA A 286 -6.80 6.45 8.20
C ALA A 286 -6.21 6.50 6.77
N GLN A 287 -4.99 6.04 6.56
CA GLN A 287 -4.11 6.21 5.41
C GLN A 287 -3.45 7.61 5.44
N PRO A 288 -2.18 7.77 5.02
CA PRO A 288 -1.42 9.01 5.22
C PRO A 288 -2.15 10.30 4.87
N LEU A 289 -2.80 10.36 3.70
CA LEU A 289 -3.48 11.58 3.26
C LEU A 289 -4.66 11.97 4.16
N GLU A 290 -5.49 10.99 4.55
CA GLU A 290 -6.64 11.23 5.44
C GLU A 290 -6.18 11.44 6.89
N SER A 291 -5.10 10.78 7.32
CA SER A 291 -4.49 11.00 8.64
C SER A 291 -3.92 12.42 8.76
N ILE A 292 -3.19 12.88 7.74
CA ILE A 292 -2.69 14.25 7.66
C ILE A 292 -3.86 15.26 7.66
N ARG A 293 -4.89 15.00 6.83
CA ARG A 293 -6.09 15.82 6.77
C ARG A 293 -6.78 15.94 8.12
N LEU A 294 -6.94 14.82 8.84
CA LEU A 294 -7.53 14.80 10.17
C LEU A 294 -6.72 15.63 11.17
N LEU A 295 -5.39 15.48 11.17
CA LEU A 295 -4.52 16.24 12.07
C LEU A 295 -4.54 17.74 11.78
N PHE A 296 -4.57 18.17 10.51
CA PHE A 296 -4.76 19.57 10.13
C PHE A 296 -6.14 20.10 10.51
N ASN A 297 -7.22 19.36 10.29
CA ASN A 297 -8.58 19.76 10.63
C ASN A 297 -8.84 19.79 12.15
N SER A 298 -7.91 19.25 12.95
CA SER A 298 -7.99 19.22 14.42
C SER A 298 -7.34 20.44 15.08
N ARG A 299 -7.42 21.61 14.44
CA ARG A 299 -6.91 22.88 14.97
C ARG A 299 -7.60 23.23 16.30
N SER A 300 -6.83 23.80 17.22
CA SER A 300 -7.31 24.30 18.51
C SER A 300 -6.45 25.48 18.98
N ARG A 301 -6.83 26.11 20.11
CA ARG A 301 -6.01 27.19 20.72
C ARG A 301 -4.58 26.72 21.09
N TYR A 302 -4.39 25.43 21.30
CA TYR A 302 -3.08 24.85 21.64
C TYR A 302 -2.32 24.36 20.41
N HIS A 303 -3.03 24.09 19.33
CA HIS A 303 -2.51 23.55 18.07
C HIS A 303 -3.10 24.33 16.88
N PRO A 304 -2.77 25.63 16.73
CA PRO A 304 -3.40 26.49 15.72
C PRO A 304 -3.14 26.03 14.28
N GLU A 305 -1.97 25.40 14.04
CA GLU A 305 -1.56 24.89 12.73
C GLU A 305 -1.85 23.39 12.53
N GLY A 306 -2.67 22.79 13.41
CA GLY A 306 -2.93 21.34 13.41
C GLY A 306 -2.12 20.58 14.44
N ILE A 307 -2.59 19.39 14.81
CA ILE A 307 -1.92 18.53 15.80
C ILE A 307 -0.64 17.96 15.19
N GLY A 308 0.48 18.05 15.92
CA GLY A 308 1.79 17.55 15.46
C GLY A 308 2.52 18.48 14.49
N ASN A 309 1.99 19.69 14.24
CA ASN A 309 2.55 20.64 13.28
C ASN A 309 3.30 21.83 13.89
N ALA A 310 3.72 21.75 15.15
CA ALA A 310 4.41 22.86 15.83
C ALA A 310 5.68 23.36 15.11
N HIS A 311 6.29 22.54 14.25
CA HIS A 311 7.50 22.86 13.49
C HIS A 311 7.30 22.76 11.97
N GLY A 312 6.05 22.76 11.46
CA GLY A 312 5.76 22.73 10.04
C GLY A 312 6.08 21.40 9.36
N GLN A 313 6.23 20.31 10.11
CA GLN A 313 6.63 19.00 9.57
C GLN A 313 5.45 18.15 9.10
N LEU A 314 4.24 18.44 9.58
CA LEU A 314 3.05 17.69 9.18
C LEU A 314 2.77 17.82 7.68
N GLY A 315 2.62 16.68 7.02
CA GLY A 315 2.39 16.60 5.58
C GLY A 315 3.62 16.71 4.71
N GLN A 316 4.79 17.08 5.24
CA GLN A 316 6.03 17.22 4.49
C GLN A 316 6.66 15.86 4.17
N ASN A 317 7.48 15.81 3.12
CA ASN A 317 8.20 14.59 2.71
C ASN A 317 7.25 13.41 2.44
N LEU A 318 6.19 13.67 1.69
CA LEU A 318 5.32 12.61 1.21
C LEU A 318 6.07 11.75 0.21
N ILE A 319 5.88 10.44 0.31
CA ILE A 319 6.57 9.45 -0.49
C ILE A 319 5.60 8.41 -1.04
N PHE A 320 6.07 7.64 -2.01
CA PHE A 320 5.32 6.57 -2.65
C PHE A 320 6.20 5.32 -2.80
N SER A 321 5.62 4.19 -3.14
CA SER A 321 6.35 3.06 -3.69
C SER A 321 6.10 3.06 -5.18
N GLY A 322 7.07 3.45 -5.95
CA GLY A 322 6.86 3.68 -7.36
C GLY A 322 8.11 3.38 -8.18
N GLY A 323 7.98 3.40 -9.44
CA GLY A 323 8.98 3.17 -10.48
C GLY A 323 8.25 3.03 -11.79
N GLY A 324 7.02 2.53 -11.74
CA GLY A 324 6.19 2.30 -12.90
C GLY A 324 6.03 0.83 -13.23
N SER A 325 5.65 0.55 -14.46
CA SER A 325 5.35 -0.79 -14.95
C SER A 325 5.75 -0.95 -16.42
N GLY A 326 5.70 -2.16 -16.89
CA GLY A 326 5.81 -2.48 -18.29
C GLY A 326 5.23 -3.85 -18.58
N TRP A 327 5.31 -4.26 -19.84
CA TRP A 327 4.76 -5.53 -20.26
C TRP A 327 5.50 -6.10 -21.47
N GLY A 328 5.38 -7.42 -21.62
CA GLY A 328 5.80 -8.16 -22.82
C GLY A 328 4.67 -9.00 -23.35
N ARG A 329 4.47 -8.98 -24.68
CA ARG A 329 3.47 -9.79 -25.38
C ARG A 329 4.09 -11.06 -25.93
N PHE A 330 3.38 -12.17 -25.77
CA PHE A 330 3.72 -13.48 -26.27
C PHE A 330 2.63 -13.96 -27.23
N GLU A 331 3.05 -14.44 -28.42
CA GLU A 331 2.15 -14.86 -29.49
C GLU A 331 2.09 -16.39 -29.57
N CYS A 332 0.88 -16.95 -29.50
CA CYS A 332 0.67 -18.39 -29.65
C CYS A 332 1.24 -18.94 -30.98
N SER A 333 1.13 -18.17 -32.07
CA SER A 333 1.62 -18.56 -33.38
C SER A 333 3.15 -18.80 -33.46
N ARG A 334 3.89 -18.34 -32.46
CA ARG A 334 5.35 -18.53 -32.36
C ARG A 334 5.78 -19.66 -31.42
N LEU A 335 4.81 -20.38 -30.86
CA LEU A 335 5.03 -21.41 -29.85
C LEU A 335 4.54 -22.78 -30.37
N ASP A 336 5.18 -23.84 -29.92
CA ASP A 336 4.67 -25.20 -30.08
C ASP A 336 3.40 -25.41 -29.22
N ALA A 337 2.69 -26.50 -29.45
CA ALA A 337 1.41 -26.80 -28.79
C ALA A 337 1.52 -26.88 -27.27
N GLN A 338 2.64 -27.43 -26.74
CA GLN A 338 2.85 -27.51 -25.29
C GLN A 338 3.02 -26.11 -24.68
N ARG A 339 3.86 -25.28 -25.27
CA ARG A 339 4.07 -23.90 -24.79
C ARG A 339 2.84 -23.01 -24.99
N GLN A 340 2.04 -23.24 -26.04
CA GLN A 340 0.74 -22.57 -26.16
C GLN A 340 -0.19 -22.93 -25.01
N PHE A 341 -0.29 -24.20 -24.67
CA PHE A 341 -1.08 -24.66 -23.53
C PHE A 341 -0.59 -24.04 -22.22
N GLU A 342 0.72 -24.06 -21.96
CA GLU A 342 1.33 -23.44 -20.79
C GLU A 342 1.02 -21.93 -20.73
N LEU A 343 1.18 -21.20 -21.84
CA LEU A 343 0.90 -19.77 -21.95
C LEU A 343 -0.56 -19.44 -21.64
N MET A 344 -1.48 -20.26 -22.13
CA MET A 344 -2.93 -20.04 -21.99
C MET A 344 -3.52 -20.59 -20.69
N THR A 345 -2.73 -21.32 -19.89
CA THR A 345 -3.15 -21.81 -18.58
C THR A 345 -3.51 -20.64 -17.68
N ARG A 346 -4.68 -20.70 -17.06
CA ARG A 346 -5.19 -19.65 -16.18
C ARG A 346 -4.66 -19.83 -14.76
N GLY A 347 -4.52 -18.72 -14.06
CA GLY A 347 -4.16 -18.66 -12.64
C GLY A 347 -3.81 -17.25 -12.20
N ALA A 348 -3.51 -17.10 -10.91
CA ALA A 348 -3.46 -15.79 -10.28
C ALA A 348 -2.32 -14.89 -10.77
N PHE A 349 -1.09 -15.43 -10.93
CA PHE A 349 0.08 -14.62 -11.22
C PHE A 349 1.20 -15.48 -11.83
N VAL A 350 2.16 -14.83 -12.48
CA VAL A 350 3.45 -15.47 -12.79
C VAL A 350 4.18 -15.83 -11.50
N ASN A 351 3.96 -15.03 -10.45
CA ASN A 351 4.42 -15.29 -9.08
C ASN A 351 5.96 -15.35 -8.97
N ARG A 352 6.64 -14.41 -9.63
CA ARG A 352 8.10 -14.28 -9.63
C ARG A 352 8.53 -12.86 -9.40
N SER A 353 9.65 -12.72 -8.70
CA SER A 353 10.28 -11.44 -8.38
C SER A 353 11.78 -11.50 -8.61
N LEU A 354 12.37 -10.34 -8.84
CA LEU A 354 13.82 -10.12 -8.88
C LEU A 354 14.22 -9.04 -7.89
N GLN A 355 15.30 -9.27 -7.16
CA GLN A 355 15.92 -8.32 -6.24
C GLN A 355 17.43 -8.20 -6.45
N GLU A 356 17.95 -8.63 -7.59
CA GLU A 356 19.38 -8.58 -7.96
C GLU A 356 19.98 -7.19 -7.85
N TRP A 357 19.17 -6.18 -8.19
CA TRP A 357 19.60 -4.78 -8.24
C TRP A 357 19.03 -3.97 -7.09
N TYR A 358 18.83 -4.58 -5.94
CA TYR A 358 18.36 -3.87 -4.74
C TYR A 358 19.34 -2.78 -4.31
N VAL A 359 20.64 -3.04 -4.49
CA VAL A 359 21.72 -2.04 -4.56
C VAL A 359 22.56 -2.37 -5.78
N TYR A 360 22.87 -1.39 -6.60
CA TYR A 360 23.71 -1.58 -7.78
C TYR A 360 24.78 -0.49 -7.89
N ARG A 361 25.81 -0.74 -8.71
CA ARG A 361 26.89 0.21 -8.97
C ARG A 361 26.86 0.67 -10.41
N ARG A 362 27.06 1.97 -10.63
CA ARG A 362 27.20 2.58 -11.95
C ARG A 362 28.18 3.76 -11.84
N GLY A 363 29.15 3.84 -12.75
CA GLY A 363 30.17 4.90 -12.74
C GLY A 363 30.93 5.00 -11.41
N GLY A 364 31.19 3.88 -10.72
CA GLY A 364 31.86 3.85 -9.42
C GLY A 364 30.99 4.17 -8.21
N HIS A 365 29.77 4.68 -8.41
CA HIS A 365 28.85 5.05 -7.33
C HIS A 365 27.83 3.93 -7.05
N ALA A 366 27.46 3.79 -5.78
CA ALA A 366 26.40 2.90 -5.36
C ALA A 366 25.04 3.62 -5.45
N PHE A 367 24.02 2.92 -5.93
CA PHE A 367 22.65 3.40 -6.05
C PHE A 367 21.70 2.43 -5.33
N LYS A 368 20.70 2.99 -4.66
CA LYS A 368 19.55 2.22 -4.21
C LYS A 368 18.70 1.88 -5.43
N GLY A 369 18.52 0.60 -5.67
CA GLY A 369 17.63 0.08 -6.72
C GLY A 369 16.30 -0.37 -6.15
N GLY A 370 15.88 -1.63 -6.46
CA GLY A 370 14.58 -2.08 -6.00
C GLY A 370 14.21 -3.51 -6.33
N THR A 371 12.91 -3.76 -6.24
CA THR A 371 12.26 -5.04 -6.53
C THR A 371 11.51 -4.95 -7.85
N ILE A 372 11.52 -6.01 -8.61
CA ILE A 372 10.71 -6.16 -9.82
C ILE A 372 9.79 -7.36 -9.59
N ASP A 373 8.47 -7.14 -9.60
CA ASP A 373 7.48 -8.21 -9.52
C ASP A 373 6.87 -8.48 -10.89
N PHE A 374 6.73 -9.76 -11.24
CA PHE A 374 6.15 -10.19 -12.52
C PHE A 374 4.80 -10.86 -12.30
N LEU A 375 3.85 -10.52 -13.15
CA LEU A 375 2.47 -10.98 -13.04
C LEU A 375 1.83 -11.12 -14.42
N TYR A 376 0.78 -11.92 -14.50
CA TYR A 376 -0.14 -11.84 -15.63
C TYR A 376 -0.90 -10.51 -15.59
N GLU A 377 -1.31 -10.05 -16.75
CA GLU A 377 -2.30 -8.99 -16.84
C GLU A 377 -3.51 -9.34 -15.96
N HIS A 378 -3.97 -8.38 -15.17
CA HIS A 378 -5.17 -8.55 -14.36
C HIS A 378 -6.37 -9.00 -15.20
N ALA A 379 -7.28 -9.75 -14.61
CA ALA A 379 -8.43 -10.30 -15.32
C ALA A 379 -9.18 -9.22 -16.11
N ASN A 380 -9.68 -8.19 -15.46
CA ASN A 380 -10.32 -6.98 -16.03
C ASN A 380 -10.86 -7.15 -17.47
N PRO A 381 -11.76 -8.13 -17.74
CA PRO A 381 -12.14 -8.48 -19.11
C PRO A 381 -12.82 -7.32 -19.84
N THR A 382 -13.61 -6.52 -19.14
CA THR A 382 -14.29 -5.34 -19.72
C THR A 382 -13.31 -4.26 -20.10
N SER A 383 -12.40 -3.85 -19.20
CA SER A 383 -11.40 -2.82 -19.48
C SER A 383 -10.42 -3.27 -20.57
N ARG A 384 -10.06 -4.56 -20.59
CA ARG A 384 -9.23 -5.14 -21.64
C ARG A 384 -9.92 -5.08 -23.00
N ALA A 385 -11.20 -5.44 -23.07
CA ALA A 385 -11.98 -5.34 -24.29
C ALA A 385 -12.14 -3.89 -24.76
N LEU A 386 -12.38 -2.95 -23.82
CA LEU A 386 -12.52 -1.52 -24.14
C LEU A 386 -11.24 -0.91 -24.72
N ARG A 387 -10.05 -1.37 -24.33
CA ARG A 387 -8.78 -0.94 -24.95
C ARG A 387 -8.70 -1.31 -26.43
N GLU A 388 -9.30 -2.40 -26.83
CA GLU A 388 -9.31 -2.87 -28.22
C GLU A 388 -10.28 -2.06 -29.13
N LEU A 389 -11.15 -1.23 -28.53
CA LEU A 389 -12.08 -0.37 -29.28
C LEU A 389 -11.39 0.71 -30.11
N TYR A 390 -10.13 1.03 -29.81
CA TYR A 390 -9.42 2.10 -30.49
C TYR A 390 -8.19 1.56 -31.22
N GLY A 391 -7.94 2.11 -32.41
CA GLY A 391 -6.70 1.92 -33.14
C GLY A 391 -5.55 2.76 -32.58
N ALA A 392 -4.33 2.51 -33.03
CA ALA A 392 -3.16 3.31 -32.68
C ALA A 392 -3.33 4.80 -33.09
N ASP A 393 -4.16 5.07 -34.07
CA ASP A 393 -4.55 6.41 -34.55
C ASP A 393 -5.67 7.06 -33.71
N GLY A 394 -6.11 6.41 -32.63
CA GLY A 394 -7.20 6.87 -31.77
C GLY A 394 -8.61 6.72 -32.36
N ARG A 395 -8.75 6.15 -33.55
CA ARG A 395 -10.06 5.93 -34.18
C ARG A 395 -10.76 4.70 -33.65
N LEU A 396 -12.09 4.76 -33.60
CA LEU A 396 -12.94 3.66 -33.20
C LEU A 396 -12.82 2.48 -34.19
N VAL A 397 -12.51 1.31 -33.67
CA VAL A 397 -12.52 0.03 -34.40
C VAL A 397 -13.84 -0.69 -34.13
N TRP A 398 -14.48 -1.22 -35.16
CA TRP A 398 -15.77 -1.86 -35.06
C TRP A 398 -15.93 -3.04 -36.05
N GLY A 399 -17.02 -3.80 -35.92
CA GLY A 399 -17.34 -4.91 -36.80
C GLY A 399 -16.29 -6.03 -36.77
N ARG A 400 -15.98 -6.61 -37.92
CA ARG A 400 -15.03 -7.75 -38.04
C ARG A 400 -13.62 -7.38 -37.57
N ALA A 401 -13.19 -6.15 -37.79
CA ALA A 401 -11.87 -5.71 -37.33
C ALA A 401 -11.76 -5.74 -35.80
N LEU A 402 -12.79 -5.29 -35.07
CA LEU A 402 -12.83 -5.40 -33.61
C LEU A 402 -12.89 -6.84 -33.15
N GLN A 403 -13.70 -7.69 -33.80
CA GLN A 403 -13.78 -9.11 -33.46
C GLN A 403 -12.39 -9.77 -33.58
N THR A 404 -11.66 -9.51 -34.66
CA THR A 404 -10.30 -10.03 -34.87
C THR A 404 -9.34 -9.57 -33.77
N LYS A 405 -9.38 -8.28 -33.39
CA LYS A 405 -8.57 -7.73 -32.29
C LYS A 405 -8.90 -8.42 -30.96
N LEU A 406 -10.18 -8.59 -30.64
CA LEU A 406 -10.60 -9.27 -29.40
C LEU A 406 -10.19 -10.75 -29.38
N GLU A 407 -10.36 -11.46 -30.51
CA GLU A 407 -9.89 -12.84 -30.61
C GLU A 407 -8.37 -12.94 -30.40
N HIS A 408 -7.61 -12.04 -30.98
CA HIS A 408 -6.18 -11.98 -30.79
C HIS A 408 -5.82 -11.73 -29.33
N ALA A 409 -6.36 -10.67 -28.71
CA ALA A 409 -6.06 -10.26 -27.35
C ALA A 409 -6.45 -11.30 -26.28
N PHE A 410 -7.53 -12.07 -26.51
CA PHE A 410 -8.04 -13.03 -25.52
C PHE A 410 -7.71 -14.50 -25.78
N LYS A 411 -7.44 -14.87 -27.03
CA LYS A 411 -7.26 -16.28 -27.41
C LYS A 411 -5.91 -16.61 -28.07
N ARG A 412 -5.20 -15.60 -28.65
CA ARG A 412 -4.01 -15.86 -29.46
C ARG A 412 -2.74 -15.24 -28.92
N SER A 413 -2.85 -14.41 -27.89
CA SER A 413 -1.72 -13.77 -27.23
C SER A 413 -1.92 -13.71 -25.72
N ARG A 414 -0.82 -13.49 -25.00
CA ARG A 414 -0.80 -13.16 -23.58
C ARG A 414 0.17 -12.03 -23.33
N VAL A 415 -0.20 -11.21 -22.36
CA VAL A 415 0.65 -10.13 -21.85
C VAL A 415 1.13 -10.51 -20.45
N PHE A 416 2.44 -10.45 -20.22
CA PHE A 416 3.02 -10.44 -18.89
C PHE A 416 3.42 -9.03 -18.56
N THR A 417 3.00 -8.60 -17.39
CA THR A 417 3.37 -7.31 -16.84
C THR A 417 4.47 -7.47 -15.81
N TYR A 418 5.26 -6.41 -15.65
CA TYR A 418 6.11 -6.24 -14.50
C TYR A 418 5.79 -4.93 -13.81
N GLU A 419 5.99 -4.90 -12.52
CA GLU A 419 5.91 -3.71 -11.68
C GLU A 419 7.28 -3.48 -11.05
N VAL A 420 7.75 -2.24 -11.13
CA VAL A 420 9.03 -1.82 -10.53
C VAL A 420 8.73 -1.09 -9.24
N PHE A 421 9.37 -1.52 -8.16
CA PHE A 421 9.29 -0.89 -6.85
C PHE A 421 10.67 -0.35 -6.47
N ASN A 422 10.85 0.95 -6.57
CA ASN A 422 12.01 1.67 -6.05
C ASN A 422 11.56 2.74 -5.05
N ASP A 423 12.49 3.27 -4.27
CA ASP A 423 12.19 4.41 -3.42
C ASP A 423 11.69 5.59 -4.24
N TRP A 424 10.73 6.30 -3.67
CA TRP A 424 10.35 7.64 -4.07
C TRP A 424 10.95 8.59 -3.04
N LEU A 425 11.94 9.36 -3.44
CA LEU A 425 12.75 10.15 -2.53
C LEU A 425 11.91 11.26 -1.86
N PRO A 426 12.01 11.41 -0.53
CA PRO A 426 11.34 12.50 0.19
C PRO A 426 11.93 13.85 -0.22
N THR A 427 11.07 14.82 -0.54
CA THR A 427 11.47 16.17 -0.96
C THR A 427 10.53 17.22 -0.39
N ASP A 428 10.98 18.48 -0.30
CA ASP A 428 10.12 19.62 0.08
C ASP A 428 9.05 19.93 -0.98
N ARG A 429 9.21 19.41 -2.20
CA ARG A 429 8.28 19.63 -3.30
C ARG A 429 7.09 18.67 -3.30
N CYS A 430 7.17 17.57 -2.53
CA CYS A 430 6.11 16.57 -2.43
C CYS A 430 5.53 16.57 -1.01
N PHE A 431 4.29 17.04 -0.87
CA PHE A 431 3.64 17.14 0.44
C PHE A 431 2.12 16.99 0.36
N ALA A 432 1.50 16.75 1.51
CA ALA A 432 0.04 16.76 1.68
C ALA A 432 -0.38 17.78 2.74
N GLY A 433 -1.60 18.29 2.60
CA GLY A 433 -2.20 19.23 3.53
C GLY A 433 -3.71 19.29 3.37
N VAL A 434 -4.30 20.41 3.72
CA VAL A 434 -5.72 20.70 3.51
C VAL A 434 -5.89 21.93 2.62
N ASP A 435 -7.00 21.99 1.92
CA ASP A 435 -7.45 23.16 1.18
C ASP A 435 -8.66 23.77 1.89
N ASP A 436 -8.45 24.92 2.53
CA ASP A 436 -9.50 25.59 3.30
C ASP A 436 -10.59 26.20 2.39
N GLY A 437 -10.33 26.41 1.12
CA GLY A 437 -11.27 26.96 0.14
C GLY A 437 -12.22 25.94 -0.45
N VAL A 438 -11.87 24.64 -0.44
CA VAL A 438 -12.70 23.56 -0.96
C VAL A 438 -13.19 22.68 0.19
N LYS A 439 -14.50 22.42 0.20
CA LYS A 439 -15.15 21.64 1.26
C LYS A 439 -15.73 20.34 0.71
N ASP A 440 -15.72 19.30 1.53
CA ASP A 440 -16.47 18.08 1.27
C ASP A 440 -17.97 18.24 1.56
N LYS A 441 -18.74 17.17 1.37
CA LYS A 441 -20.18 17.18 1.62
C LYS A 441 -20.58 17.46 3.07
N TRP A 442 -19.67 17.33 4.01
CA TRP A 442 -19.90 17.64 5.45
C TRP A 442 -19.38 19.03 5.84
N GLY A 443 -18.89 19.82 4.87
CA GLY A 443 -18.35 21.15 5.11
C GLY A 443 -16.92 21.18 5.65
N MET A 444 -16.21 20.05 5.65
CA MET A 444 -14.84 19.96 6.11
C MET A 444 -13.84 20.29 5.00
N PRO A 445 -12.71 20.97 5.29
CA PRO A 445 -11.63 21.17 4.32
C PRO A 445 -11.19 19.85 3.71
N VAL A 446 -11.04 19.84 2.38
CA VAL A 446 -10.59 18.65 1.66
C VAL A 446 -9.07 18.47 1.72
N GLY A 447 -8.60 17.27 1.43
CA GLY A 447 -7.18 17.00 1.28
C GLY A 447 -6.61 17.72 0.05
N LYS A 448 -5.39 18.23 0.19
CA LYS A 448 -4.57 18.78 -0.88
C LYS A 448 -3.26 18.03 -0.95
N ILE A 449 -2.84 17.62 -2.15
CA ILE A 449 -1.58 16.96 -2.38
C ILE A 449 -0.80 17.68 -3.46
N ARG A 450 0.50 17.87 -3.26
CA ARG A 450 1.42 18.30 -4.31
C ARG A 450 2.29 17.14 -4.73
N LEU A 451 2.27 16.80 -6.00
CA LEU A 451 2.97 15.69 -6.58
C LEU A 451 4.32 16.16 -7.17
N TYR A 452 5.37 15.46 -6.82
CA TYR A 452 6.68 15.66 -7.39
C TYR A 452 7.48 14.36 -7.35
N GLY A 453 8.14 14.02 -8.46
CA GLY A 453 9.10 12.92 -8.56
C GLY A 453 10.52 13.47 -8.69
N HIS A 454 11.42 12.95 -7.87
CA HIS A 454 12.84 13.31 -7.99
C HIS A 454 13.43 12.67 -9.27
N PRO A 455 14.30 13.36 -10.05
CA PRO A 455 14.87 12.80 -11.29
C PRO A 455 15.53 11.42 -11.10
N ARG A 456 16.17 11.19 -9.95
CA ARG A 456 16.77 9.89 -9.62
C ARG A 456 15.75 8.75 -9.51
N ASP A 457 14.52 9.02 -9.09
CA ASP A 457 13.47 8.00 -8.98
C ASP A 457 13.13 7.44 -10.37
N ILE A 458 13.08 8.34 -11.36
CA ILE A 458 12.80 8.00 -12.76
C ILE A 458 13.99 7.25 -13.38
N GLU A 459 15.22 7.70 -13.09
CA GLU A 459 16.45 7.03 -13.54
C GLU A 459 16.51 5.59 -13.03
N VAL A 460 16.27 5.38 -11.73
CA VAL A 460 16.26 4.05 -11.12
C VAL A 460 15.13 3.19 -11.67
N GLY A 461 13.93 3.76 -11.84
CA GLY A 461 12.78 3.08 -12.43
C GLY A 461 13.09 2.56 -13.84
N ASN A 462 13.70 3.39 -14.70
CA ASN A 462 14.12 2.98 -16.04
C ASN A 462 15.21 1.90 -16.03
N TYR A 463 16.21 2.03 -15.13
CA TYR A 463 17.25 1.02 -14.98
C TYR A 463 16.67 -0.37 -14.63
N LEU A 464 15.74 -0.43 -13.69
CA LEU A 464 15.09 -1.68 -13.31
C LEU A 464 14.17 -2.21 -14.42
N ALA A 465 13.49 -1.33 -15.14
CA ALA A 465 12.68 -1.69 -16.31
C ALA A 465 13.53 -2.33 -17.41
N ASP A 466 14.74 -1.81 -17.70
CA ASP A 466 15.68 -2.43 -18.66
C ASP A 466 15.99 -3.88 -18.27
N LYS A 467 16.14 -4.17 -16.97
CA LYS A 467 16.40 -5.50 -16.45
C LYS A 467 15.20 -6.43 -16.62
N ALA A 468 14.00 -5.93 -16.30
CA ALA A 468 12.75 -6.67 -16.51
C ALA A 468 12.53 -7.04 -17.98
N GLU A 469 12.75 -6.08 -18.89
CA GLU A 469 12.63 -6.28 -20.33
C GLU A 469 13.64 -7.30 -20.87
N THR A 470 14.85 -7.32 -20.31
CA THR A 470 15.87 -8.33 -20.67
C THR A 470 15.35 -9.74 -20.39
N VAL A 471 14.71 -9.95 -19.25
CA VAL A 471 14.08 -11.25 -18.92
C VAL A 471 12.93 -11.56 -19.87
N LEU A 472 12.04 -10.61 -20.15
CA LEU A 472 10.92 -10.81 -21.08
C LEU A 472 11.39 -11.17 -22.49
N ARG A 473 12.47 -10.54 -22.99
CA ARG A 473 13.09 -10.90 -24.29
C ARG A 473 13.66 -12.32 -24.25
N GLN A 474 14.35 -12.68 -23.17
CA GLN A 474 14.89 -14.03 -23.00
C GLN A 474 13.78 -15.10 -22.93
N MET A 475 12.61 -14.78 -22.39
CA MET A 475 11.43 -15.63 -22.39
C MET A 475 10.79 -15.77 -23.79
N GLY A 476 11.05 -14.85 -24.73
CA GLY A 476 10.53 -14.86 -26.09
C GLY A 476 9.38 -13.86 -26.33
N ALA A 477 9.29 -12.79 -25.55
CA ALA A 477 8.34 -11.70 -25.82
C ALA A 477 8.62 -11.07 -27.19
N VAL A 478 7.55 -10.84 -27.98
CA VAL A 478 7.63 -10.31 -29.36
C VAL A 478 7.44 -8.79 -29.41
N GLU A 479 6.83 -8.24 -28.38
CA GLU A 479 6.61 -6.82 -28.21
C GLU A 479 6.78 -6.47 -26.75
N ILE A 480 7.42 -5.35 -26.45
CA ILE A 480 7.68 -4.89 -25.08
C ILE A 480 7.42 -3.39 -25.02
N ALA A 481 6.74 -2.95 -23.97
CA ALA A 481 6.52 -1.54 -23.67
C ALA A 481 6.63 -1.28 -22.16
N ARG A 482 6.95 -0.04 -21.81
CA ARG A 482 7.02 0.44 -20.43
C ARG A 482 6.32 1.78 -20.25
N GLU A 483 5.96 2.04 -19.01
CA GLU A 483 5.49 3.34 -18.53
C GLU A 483 6.18 3.65 -17.20
N ILE A 484 7.24 4.45 -17.26
CA ILE A 484 7.95 4.98 -16.10
C ILE A 484 7.65 6.47 -16.05
N SER A 485 6.90 6.89 -15.06
CA SER A 485 6.34 8.24 -14.97
C SER A 485 7.03 9.07 -13.90
N ALA A 486 7.12 10.39 -14.15
CA ALA A 486 7.49 11.38 -13.14
C ALA A 486 6.36 11.65 -12.13
N ALA A 487 5.13 11.27 -12.45
CA ALA A 487 4.02 11.34 -11.51
C ALA A 487 3.95 10.04 -10.70
N PRO A 488 3.89 10.12 -9.37
CA PRO A 488 3.79 8.93 -8.55
C PRO A 488 2.44 8.22 -8.76
N PRO A 489 2.40 6.89 -8.61
CA PRO A 489 1.14 6.17 -8.67
C PRO A 489 0.25 6.57 -7.48
N PRO A 490 -1.09 6.59 -7.63
CA PRO A 490 -2.00 6.98 -6.56
C PRO A 490 -2.17 5.95 -5.44
N ASN A 491 -1.47 4.84 -5.51
CA ASN A 491 -1.42 3.78 -4.51
C ASN A 491 -0.11 3.83 -3.72
N LEU A 492 -0.07 3.15 -2.59
CA LEU A 492 1.12 3.06 -1.74
C LEU A 492 1.69 4.44 -1.36
N VAL A 493 0.81 5.31 -0.85
CA VAL A 493 1.21 6.60 -0.28
C VAL A 493 1.78 6.39 1.12
N ALA A 494 2.89 7.06 1.44
CA ALA A 494 3.55 7.00 2.74
C ALA A 494 4.19 8.35 3.11
N GLY A 495 4.76 8.45 4.31
CA GLY A 495 5.35 9.69 4.79
C GLY A 495 4.32 10.75 5.20
N GLY A 496 4.77 11.98 5.35
CA GLY A 496 3.95 13.11 5.79
C GLY A 496 3.74 13.21 7.31
N CYS A 497 3.96 12.11 8.04
CA CYS A 497 4.01 12.11 9.51
C CYS A 497 5.29 11.39 9.98
N ARG A 498 6.41 11.56 9.27
CA ARG A 498 7.61 10.76 9.53
C ARG A 498 8.02 10.76 11.01
N PHE A 499 8.47 9.59 11.49
CA PHE A 499 8.99 9.46 12.84
C PHE A 499 10.49 9.81 12.93
N GLY A 500 10.94 10.16 14.11
CA GLY A 500 12.31 10.55 14.38
C GLY A 500 12.51 10.92 15.84
N THR A 501 13.73 11.23 16.23
CA THR A 501 14.08 11.60 17.62
C THR A 501 13.94 13.10 17.90
N ASP A 502 14.01 13.94 16.85
CA ASP A 502 13.94 15.39 16.97
C ASP A 502 12.58 15.94 16.50
N PRO A 503 11.78 16.57 17.39
CA PRO A 503 10.48 17.14 17.04
C PRO A 503 10.56 18.29 16.01
N LYS A 504 11.72 18.88 15.79
CA LYS A 504 11.93 19.91 14.76
C LYS A 504 11.96 19.34 13.35
N THR A 505 12.26 18.05 13.21
CA THR A 505 12.43 17.38 11.92
C THR A 505 11.49 16.19 11.73
N SER A 506 10.66 15.87 12.72
CA SER A 506 9.71 14.76 12.67
C SER A 506 8.40 15.10 13.37
N VAL A 507 7.31 14.45 12.95
CA VAL A 507 5.99 14.58 13.56
C VAL A 507 5.83 13.62 14.74
N LEU A 508 6.43 12.44 14.60
CA LEU A 508 6.28 11.33 15.55
C LEU A 508 7.61 10.99 16.21
N ASP A 509 7.55 10.54 17.46
CA ASP A 509 8.69 9.92 18.15
C ASP A 509 8.96 8.49 17.60
N PRO A 510 10.06 7.82 18.00
CA PRO A 510 10.36 6.47 17.53
C PRO A 510 9.29 5.41 17.85
N ALA A 511 8.41 5.66 18.82
CA ALA A 511 7.26 4.80 19.14
C ALA A 511 6.01 5.13 18.29
N CYS A 512 6.15 6.03 17.29
CA CYS A 512 5.06 6.57 16.47
C CYS A 512 4.01 7.36 17.26
N ARG A 513 4.36 7.90 18.43
CA ARG A 513 3.53 8.83 19.18
C ARG A 513 3.79 10.26 18.70
N VAL A 514 2.75 11.07 18.57
CA VAL A 514 2.88 12.47 18.18
C VAL A 514 3.71 13.23 19.21
N HIS A 515 4.76 13.94 18.79
CA HIS A 515 5.62 14.70 19.69
C HIS A 515 4.80 15.69 20.54
N GLY A 516 5.01 15.66 21.84
CA GLY A 516 4.31 16.53 22.80
C GLY A 516 2.89 16.12 23.16
N ILE A 517 2.34 15.06 22.55
CA ILE A 517 0.99 14.54 22.83
C ILE A 517 1.08 13.14 23.43
N GLY A 518 0.73 12.98 24.69
CA GLY A 518 0.99 11.77 25.46
C GLY A 518 0.21 10.52 25.03
N ASN A 519 -0.96 10.69 24.40
CA ASN A 519 -1.90 9.60 24.13
C ASN A 519 -2.40 9.54 22.67
N LEU A 520 -1.64 10.12 21.72
CA LEU A 520 -1.96 10.08 20.29
C LEU A 520 -0.83 9.43 19.49
N TYR A 521 -1.17 8.41 18.72
CA TYR A 521 -0.27 7.65 17.86
C TYR A 521 -0.74 7.68 16.41
N VAL A 522 0.22 7.52 15.47
CA VAL A 522 -0.07 7.29 14.04
C VAL A 522 0.55 5.96 13.64
N SER A 523 -0.23 5.04 13.11
CA SER A 523 0.22 3.68 12.80
C SER A 523 0.06 3.23 11.35
N ASP A 524 -0.47 4.10 10.47
CA ASP A 524 -0.45 3.88 9.02
C ASP A 524 0.92 4.24 8.40
N ALA A 525 1.05 4.14 7.08
CA ALA A 525 2.30 4.42 6.38
C ALA A 525 2.82 5.87 6.53
N GLY A 526 2.07 6.77 7.15
CA GLY A 526 2.49 8.15 7.42
C GLY A 526 3.78 8.25 8.24
N PHE A 527 4.08 7.25 9.07
CA PHE A 527 5.29 7.23 9.90
C PHE A 527 6.60 7.12 9.11
N MET A 528 6.57 6.61 7.88
CA MET A 528 7.76 6.22 7.12
C MET A 528 8.55 7.44 6.63
N PRO A 529 9.87 7.57 6.95
CA PRO A 529 10.70 8.65 6.41
C PRO A 529 11.19 8.36 5.00
N THR A 530 11.29 7.07 4.62
CA THR A 530 11.65 6.57 3.29
C THR A 530 10.82 5.33 2.97
N GLY A 531 10.54 5.06 1.70
CA GLY A 531 9.57 4.04 1.29
C GLY A 531 10.10 2.61 1.31
N GLY A 532 11.42 2.41 1.24
CA GLY A 532 11.97 1.14 0.86
C GLY A 532 11.62 0.78 -0.59
N SER A 533 12.27 -0.20 -1.14
CA SER A 533 12.07 -0.58 -2.54
C SER A 533 11.22 -1.85 -2.67
N VAL A 534 10.10 -1.87 -1.94
CA VAL A 534 9.12 -2.97 -1.89
C VAL A 534 7.73 -2.42 -1.67
N PRO A 535 6.65 -3.16 -2.01
CA PRO A 535 5.31 -2.85 -1.54
C PRO A 535 5.25 -2.97 0.00
N TYR A 536 5.04 -1.87 0.71
CA TYR A 536 5.26 -1.81 2.16
C TYR A 536 4.05 -2.11 3.05
N THR A 537 2.99 -2.73 2.52
CA THR A 537 1.84 -3.14 3.36
C THR A 537 2.26 -4.03 4.53
N TRP A 538 3.22 -4.92 4.32
CA TRP A 538 3.77 -5.76 5.38
C TRP A 538 4.51 -4.94 6.45
N THR A 539 5.31 -3.97 6.03
CA THR A 539 5.99 -3.04 6.95
C THR A 539 4.99 -2.24 7.79
N ILE A 540 3.86 -1.82 7.20
CA ILE A 540 2.79 -1.15 7.94
C ILE A 540 2.21 -2.09 9.02
N TYR A 541 1.89 -3.34 8.68
CA TYR A 541 1.41 -4.32 9.65
C TYR A 541 2.43 -4.53 10.78
N ALA A 542 3.70 -4.75 10.43
CA ALA A 542 4.77 -4.99 11.39
C ALA A 542 4.94 -3.81 12.35
N ASN A 543 5.02 -2.59 11.82
CA ASN A 543 5.11 -1.40 12.66
C ASN A 543 3.85 -1.16 13.51
N ALA A 544 2.66 -1.45 13.00
CA ALA A 544 1.44 -1.30 13.77
C ALA A 544 1.38 -2.26 14.98
N PHE A 545 1.92 -3.49 14.87
CA PHE A 545 2.13 -4.36 16.02
C PHE A 545 3.15 -3.79 17.01
N ARG A 546 4.24 -3.19 16.51
CA ARG A 546 5.23 -2.51 17.35
C ARG A 546 4.62 -1.31 18.09
N VAL A 547 3.77 -0.52 17.42
CA VAL A 547 3.00 0.57 18.04
C VAL A 547 2.05 0.04 19.12
N ALA A 548 1.37 -1.08 18.87
CA ALA A 548 0.51 -1.69 19.88
C ALA A 548 1.30 -2.10 21.13
N ASP A 549 2.51 -2.64 20.96
CA ASP A 549 3.39 -2.98 22.10
C ASP A 549 3.84 -1.71 22.85
N ALA A 550 4.19 -0.64 22.15
CA ALA A 550 4.50 0.66 22.77
C ALA A 550 3.31 1.23 23.56
N ILE A 551 2.09 1.08 23.06
CA ILE A 551 0.87 1.47 23.77
C ILE A 551 0.68 0.62 25.03
N LYS A 552 0.88 -0.70 24.96
CA LYS A 552 0.78 -1.58 26.16
C LYS A 552 1.77 -1.19 27.26
N VAL A 553 2.99 -0.80 26.87
CA VAL A 553 4.00 -0.29 27.81
C VAL A 553 3.56 1.02 28.46
N ALA A 554 2.95 1.93 27.69
CA ALA A 554 2.46 3.23 28.19
C ALA A 554 1.20 3.10 29.06
N LEU A 555 0.36 2.10 28.78
CA LEU A 555 -0.82 1.75 29.57
C LEU A 555 -0.39 0.72 30.61
N LYS A 556 -0.57 1.02 31.90
CA LYS A 556 -0.33 0.03 32.96
C LYS A 556 -1.12 -1.26 32.68
N PRO A 557 -0.55 -2.45 32.95
CA PRO A 557 -1.28 -3.71 32.77
C PRO A 557 -2.62 -3.66 33.50
N LYS A 558 -3.71 -3.97 32.80
CA LYS A 558 -4.98 -4.26 33.48
C LYS A 558 -4.75 -5.54 34.27
N ALA A 559 -4.84 -5.47 35.61
CA ALA A 559 -4.88 -6.67 36.42
C ALA A 559 -5.95 -7.61 35.84
N ASN A 560 -5.56 -8.87 35.61
CA ASN A 560 -6.46 -9.90 35.09
C ASN A 560 -7.76 -9.86 35.89
N ARG A 561 -8.83 -9.37 35.28
CA ARG A 561 -10.19 -9.67 35.73
C ARG A 561 -10.50 -11.06 35.16
N LEU A 562 -10.11 -12.08 35.91
CA LEU A 562 -10.64 -13.43 35.77
C LEU A 562 -12.15 -13.44 36.05
#